data_7e16e9d439fefd79090d7aa9e0df3038
#
_entry.id   7e16e9d439fefd79090d7aa9e0df3038
#
_cell.length_a   1.000
_cell.length_b   1.000
_cell.length_c   1.000
_cell.angle_alpha   90.00
_cell.angle_beta   90.00
_cell.angle_gamma   90.00
#
_symmetry.space_group_name_H-M   'P 1'
#
loop_
_entity.id
_entity.type
_entity.pdbx_description
1 polymer ?
#
loop_
_entity_poly.entity_id
_entity_poly.type
_entity_poly.pdbx_seq_one_letter_code
_entity_poly.pdbx_strand_id
1 'polypeptide(L)'
;MNILVVDDKQSLSELVAQFLGQSYKVMTVENGLAAITWLQEGNLPDLIITDLEMPEMDGFELIKRVKGAGVFADIPIIVLSCRDSSSDRIECLRLGADDYMVKPFNPEELLIRVDKLLVRQ
;
A
#
# COMPACT_ATOMS: atom_id res chain seq x y z
N MET A 1 -8.53 -9.23 -9.26
CA MET A 1 -7.84 -8.99 -7.98
C MET A 1 -8.02 -7.55 -7.53
N ASN A 2 -8.07 -7.35 -6.23
CA ASN A 2 -8.37 -6.05 -5.62
C ASN A 2 -7.12 -5.46 -4.99
N ILE A 3 -6.91 -4.17 -5.22
CA ILE A 3 -5.79 -3.42 -4.64
C ILE A 3 -6.36 -2.29 -3.80
N LEU A 4 -5.87 -2.14 -2.57
CA LEU A 4 -6.19 -1.01 -1.71
C LEU A 4 -5.06 0.00 -1.77
N VAL A 5 -5.38 1.25 -2.12
CA VAL A 5 -4.42 2.36 -2.15
C VAL A 5 -4.72 3.29 -0.98
N VAL A 6 -3.72 3.54 -0.14
CA VAL A 6 -3.85 4.35 1.06
C VAL A 6 -2.94 5.57 0.93
N ASP A 7 -3.53 6.74 0.72
CA ASP A 7 -2.78 7.99 0.54
C ASP A 7 -3.70 9.17 0.80
N ASP A 8 -3.23 10.16 1.56
CA ASP A 8 -4.02 11.35 1.85
C ASP A 8 -4.02 12.37 0.71
N LYS A 9 -3.14 12.19 -0.27
CA LYS A 9 -3.08 13.06 -1.46
C LYS A 9 -3.97 12.48 -2.54
N GLN A 10 -5.18 13.01 -2.63
CA GLN A 10 -6.21 12.48 -3.53
C GLN A 10 -5.75 12.45 -4.99
N SER A 11 -5.05 13.48 -5.45
CA SER A 11 -4.60 13.53 -6.84
C SER A 11 -3.65 12.37 -7.18
N LEU A 12 -2.80 12.00 -6.24
CA LEU A 12 -1.86 10.89 -6.45
C LEU A 12 -2.59 9.55 -6.37
N SER A 13 -3.48 9.37 -5.40
CA SER A 13 -4.23 8.11 -5.30
C SER A 13 -5.12 7.89 -6.52
N GLU A 14 -5.71 8.96 -7.07
CA GLU A 14 -6.49 8.87 -8.29
C GLU A 14 -5.64 8.48 -9.49
N LEU A 15 -4.42 9.03 -9.59
CA LEU A 15 -3.51 8.68 -10.68
C LEU A 15 -3.11 7.21 -10.59
N VAL A 16 -2.76 6.73 -9.42
CA VAL A 16 -2.40 5.34 -9.20
C VAL A 16 -3.60 4.44 -9.52
N ALA A 17 -4.78 4.81 -9.04
CA ALA A 17 -6.00 4.03 -9.27
C ALA A 17 -6.35 3.96 -10.74
N GLN A 18 -6.20 5.07 -11.47
CA GLN A 18 -6.48 5.09 -12.90
C GLN A 18 -5.53 4.18 -13.67
N PHE A 19 -4.24 4.23 -13.34
CA PHE A 19 -3.24 3.42 -14.02
C PHE A 19 -3.42 1.93 -13.72
N LEU A 20 -3.51 1.57 -12.44
CA LEU A 20 -3.66 0.17 -12.04
C LEU A 20 -5.08 -0.36 -12.35
N GLY A 21 -6.06 0.52 -12.43
CA GLY A 21 -7.45 0.15 -12.72
C GLY A 21 -7.67 -0.48 -14.07
N GLN A 22 -6.69 -0.40 -14.96
CA GLN A 22 -6.74 -1.08 -16.25
C GLN A 22 -6.58 -2.59 -16.09
N SER A 23 -5.96 -3.04 -15.01
CA SER A 23 -5.66 -4.46 -14.77
C SER A 23 -6.28 -5.01 -13.50
N TYR A 24 -6.61 -4.14 -12.54
CA TYR A 24 -7.07 -4.52 -11.21
C TYR A 24 -8.25 -3.67 -10.78
N LYS A 25 -9.01 -4.16 -9.80
CA LYS A 25 -9.98 -3.34 -9.09
C LYS A 25 -9.25 -2.56 -8.01
N VAL A 26 -9.40 -1.25 -7.98
CA VAL A 26 -8.67 -0.39 -7.05
C VAL A 26 -9.65 0.34 -6.15
N MET A 27 -9.43 0.24 -4.85
CA MET A 27 -10.14 1.00 -3.83
C MET A 27 -9.14 1.99 -3.21
N THR A 28 -9.55 3.23 -3.03
CA THR A 28 -8.68 4.23 -2.40
C THR A 28 -9.28 4.67 -1.07
N VAL A 29 -8.41 4.86 -0.08
CA VAL A 29 -8.76 5.45 1.21
C VAL A 29 -7.70 6.48 1.58
N GLU A 30 -8.03 7.39 2.49
CA GLU A 30 -7.21 8.59 2.70
C GLU A 30 -6.18 8.47 3.83
N ASN A 31 -6.25 7.45 4.68
CA ASN A 31 -5.27 7.26 5.74
C ASN A 31 -5.32 5.83 6.29
N GLY A 32 -4.40 5.53 7.20
CA GLY A 32 -4.30 4.20 7.77
C GLY A 32 -5.51 3.78 8.59
N LEU A 33 -6.13 4.75 9.29
CA LEU A 33 -7.31 4.43 10.08
C LEU A 33 -8.48 4.03 9.17
N ALA A 34 -8.69 4.77 8.07
CA ALA A 34 -9.70 4.42 7.08
C ALA A 34 -9.42 3.05 6.46
N ALA A 35 -8.15 2.73 6.23
CA ALA A 35 -7.76 1.42 5.70
C ALA A 35 -8.13 0.30 6.69
N ILE A 36 -7.80 0.44 7.96
CA ILE A 36 -8.13 -0.56 8.98
C ILE A 36 -9.65 -0.73 9.09
N THR A 37 -10.38 0.38 9.09
CA THR A 37 -11.85 0.33 9.15
C THR A 37 -12.42 -0.47 7.97
N TRP A 38 -11.90 -0.20 6.78
CA TRP A 38 -12.34 -0.89 5.56
C TRP A 38 -12.06 -2.39 5.64
N LEU A 39 -10.88 -2.77 6.16
CA LEU A 39 -10.53 -4.17 6.34
C LEU A 39 -11.45 -4.84 7.36
N GLN A 40 -11.76 -4.15 8.45
CA GLN A 40 -12.62 -4.69 9.51
C GLN A 40 -14.07 -4.87 9.05
N GLU A 41 -14.47 -4.20 7.99
CA GLU A 41 -15.79 -4.38 7.40
C GLU A 41 -15.93 -5.67 6.58
N GLY A 42 -14.88 -6.47 6.52
CA GLY A 42 -14.90 -7.74 5.81
C GLY A 42 -14.26 -7.71 4.43
N ASN A 43 -13.62 -6.61 4.07
CA ASN A 43 -12.95 -6.49 2.78
C ASN A 43 -11.55 -7.10 2.86
N LEU A 44 -11.15 -7.82 1.83
CA LEU A 44 -9.85 -8.48 1.81
C LEU A 44 -9.16 -8.18 0.47
N PRO A 45 -8.27 -7.18 0.44
CA PRO A 45 -7.54 -6.89 -0.78
C PRO A 45 -6.45 -7.91 -1.02
N ASP A 46 -6.02 -8.02 -2.27
CA ASP A 46 -4.91 -8.89 -2.64
C ASP A 46 -3.56 -8.21 -2.45
N LEU A 47 -3.56 -6.87 -2.36
CA LEU A 47 -2.35 -6.08 -2.19
C LEU A 47 -2.72 -4.70 -1.63
N ILE A 48 -1.85 -4.14 -0.80
CA ILE A 48 -1.99 -2.79 -0.26
C ILE A 48 -0.82 -1.95 -0.75
N ILE A 49 -1.12 -0.75 -1.26
CA ILE A 49 -0.11 0.27 -1.55
C ILE A 49 -0.36 1.41 -0.59
N THR A 50 0.63 1.81 0.20
CA THR A 50 0.46 2.85 1.20
C THR A 50 1.58 3.87 1.20
N ASP A 51 1.23 5.14 1.43
CA ASP A 51 2.20 6.17 1.80
C ASP A 51 2.58 5.99 3.27
N LEU A 52 3.61 6.69 3.70
CA LEU A 52 4.05 6.71 5.10
C LEU A 52 3.49 7.90 5.86
N GLU A 53 3.40 9.07 5.23
CA GLU A 53 2.96 10.29 5.89
C GLU A 53 1.48 10.55 5.63
N MET A 54 0.67 10.25 6.63
CA MET A 54 -0.78 10.44 6.55
C MET A 54 -1.30 10.86 7.92
N PRO A 55 -2.40 11.64 7.97
CA PRO A 55 -3.03 11.97 9.24
C PRO A 55 -3.71 10.75 9.85
N GLU A 56 -4.06 10.82 11.09
CA GLU A 56 -4.78 9.82 11.89
C GLU A 56 -3.94 8.58 12.18
N MET A 57 -3.47 7.87 11.16
CA MET A 57 -2.60 6.71 11.29
C MET A 57 -1.64 6.71 10.12
N ASP A 58 -0.34 6.75 10.39
CA ASP A 58 0.67 6.74 9.33
C ASP A 58 0.91 5.34 8.77
N GLY A 59 1.75 5.26 7.74
CA GLY A 59 2.02 4.00 7.06
C GLY A 59 2.80 3.01 7.90
N PHE A 60 3.68 3.47 8.78
CA PHE A 60 4.42 2.57 9.67
C PHE A 60 3.46 1.82 10.58
N GLU A 61 2.53 2.55 11.18
CA GLU A 61 1.55 1.94 12.08
C GLU A 61 0.59 1.04 11.30
N LEU A 62 0.20 1.45 10.09
CA LEU A 62 -0.66 0.62 9.25
C LEU A 62 -0.01 -0.72 8.93
N ILE A 63 1.27 -0.72 8.50
CA ILE A 63 2.01 -1.95 8.21
C ILE A 63 2.03 -2.86 9.45
N LYS A 64 2.36 -2.27 10.59
CA LYS A 64 2.45 -3.00 11.85
C LYS A 64 1.12 -3.68 12.19
N ARG A 65 0.01 -2.96 12.05
CA ARG A 65 -1.31 -3.49 12.37
C ARG A 65 -1.75 -4.58 11.40
N VAL A 66 -1.52 -4.38 10.10
CA VAL A 66 -1.89 -5.37 9.08
C VAL A 66 -1.09 -6.65 9.30
N LYS A 67 0.21 -6.53 9.47
CA LYS A 67 1.08 -7.71 9.63
C LYS A 67 0.88 -8.40 10.98
N GLY A 68 0.40 -7.69 11.97
CA GLY A 68 0.10 -8.26 13.29
C GLY A 68 -1.28 -8.85 13.44
N ALA A 69 -2.17 -8.67 12.47
CA ALA A 69 -3.54 -9.17 12.53
C ALA A 69 -3.66 -10.42 11.66
N GLY A 70 -3.64 -11.59 12.26
CA GLY A 70 -3.53 -12.89 11.59
C GLY A 70 -4.19 -13.00 10.21
N VAL A 71 -5.45 -12.57 10.08
CA VAL A 71 -6.19 -12.66 8.82
C VAL A 71 -5.55 -11.83 7.70
N PHE A 72 -4.93 -10.70 8.04
CA PHE A 72 -4.38 -9.78 7.06
C PHE A 72 -2.87 -9.90 6.91
N ALA A 73 -2.22 -10.74 7.71
CA ALA A 73 -0.76 -10.79 7.78
C ALA A 73 -0.10 -11.18 6.46
N ASP A 74 -0.79 -11.92 5.61
CA ASP A 74 -0.24 -12.41 4.34
C ASP A 74 -0.46 -11.46 3.17
N ILE A 75 -1.20 -10.35 3.38
CA ILE A 75 -1.43 -9.39 2.31
C ILE A 75 -0.12 -8.67 1.99
N PRO A 76 0.36 -8.73 0.74
CA PRO A 76 1.57 -8.00 0.38
C PRO A 76 1.36 -6.50 0.43
N ILE A 77 2.39 -5.77 0.86
CA ILE A 77 2.35 -4.32 1.02
C ILE A 77 3.49 -3.69 0.26
N ILE A 78 3.17 -2.73 -0.61
CA ILE A 78 4.14 -1.85 -1.26
C ILE A 78 4.04 -0.47 -0.61
N VAL A 79 5.17 0.07 -0.15
CA VAL A 79 5.24 1.45 0.32
C VAL A 79 5.59 2.36 -0.85
N LEU A 80 4.85 3.45 -1.01
CA LEU A 80 5.07 4.43 -2.06
C LEU A 80 5.16 5.80 -1.39
N SER A 81 6.38 6.33 -1.21
CA SER A 81 6.63 7.47 -0.34
C SER A 81 7.66 8.43 -0.89
N CYS A 82 7.60 9.71 -0.48
CA CYS A 82 8.63 10.69 -0.79
C CYS A 82 9.90 10.49 0.03
N ARG A 83 9.85 9.69 1.10
CA ARG A 83 11.02 9.44 1.94
C ARG A 83 11.95 8.44 1.26
N ASP A 84 13.21 8.83 1.09
CA ASP A 84 14.20 7.98 0.42
C ASP A 84 15.35 7.56 1.32
N SER A 85 15.28 7.83 2.63
CA SER A 85 16.34 7.43 3.55
C SER A 85 16.40 5.92 3.72
N SER A 86 17.62 5.41 3.91
CA SER A 86 17.82 3.99 4.14
C SER A 86 17.13 3.54 5.42
N SER A 87 17.13 4.38 6.46
CA SER A 87 16.54 4.01 7.75
C SER A 87 15.03 3.82 7.64
N ASP A 88 14.33 4.69 6.90
CA ASP A 88 12.89 4.54 6.69
C ASP A 88 12.56 3.28 5.89
N ARG A 89 13.35 3.03 4.85
CA ARG A 89 13.17 1.85 4.02
C ARG A 89 13.39 0.57 4.82
N ILE A 90 14.46 0.53 5.60
CA ILE A 90 14.78 -0.63 6.43
C ILE A 90 13.67 -0.86 7.45
N GLU A 91 13.16 0.21 8.08
CA GLU A 91 12.09 0.09 9.05
C GLU A 91 10.83 -0.51 8.43
N CYS A 92 10.45 -0.04 7.24
CA CYS A 92 9.29 -0.58 6.54
C CYS A 92 9.46 -2.07 6.23
N LEU A 93 10.64 -2.46 5.75
CA LEU A 93 10.91 -3.86 5.43
C LEU A 93 10.90 -4.73 6.68
N ARG A 94 11.45 -4.21 7.80
CA ARG A 94 11.40 -4.93 9.07
C ARG A 94 9.99 -5.15 9.57
N LEU A 95 9.12 -4.15 9.38
CA LEU A 95 7.73 -4.26 9.79
C LEU A 95 6.92 -5.22 8.91
N GLY A 96 7.47 -5.60 7.76
CA GLY A 96 6.85 -6.60 6.90
C GLY A 96 6.42 -6.10 5.52
N ALA A 97 6.80 -4.87 5.13
CA ALA A 97 6.54 -4.40 3.77
C ALA A 97 7.30 -5.27 2.76
N ASP A 98 6.67 -5.58 1.67
CA ASP A 98 7.25 -6.44 0.63
C ASP A 98 8.08 -5.66 -0.38
N ASP A 99 7.79 -4.37 -0.55
CA ASP A 99 8.53 -3.53 -1.48
C ASP A 99 8.41 -2.07 -1.08
N TYR A 100 9.31 -1.24 -1.63
CA TYR A 100 9.39 0.18 -1.32
C TYR A 100 9.76 0.94 -2.58
N MET A 101 8.95 1.95 -2.95
CA MET A 101 9.24 2.81 -4.07
C MET A 101 9.22 4.27 -3.62
N VAL A 102 10.12 5.08 -4.18
CA VAL A 102 10.23 6.50 -3.85
C VAL A 102 9.49 7.32 -4.90
N LYS A 103 8.72 8.31 -4.45
CA LYS A 103 8.07 9.28 -5.33
C LYS A 103 9.07 10.37 -5.74
N PRO A 104 9.01 10.90 -6.95
CA PRO A 104 8.11 10.52 -8.03
C PRO A 104 8.48 9.15 -8.60
N PHE A 105 7.47 8.36 -8.97
CA PHE A 105 7.67 6.99 -9.43
C PHE A 105 7.28 6.85 -10.91
N ASN A 106 7.78 5.79 -11.53
CA ASN A 106 7.39 5.40 -12.87
C ASN A 106 6.19 4.45 -12.78
N PRO A 107 5.03 4.80 -13.38
CA PRO A 107 3.84 3.94 -13.28
C PRO A 107 4.06 2.53 -13.83
N GLU A 108 4.86 2.38 -14.89
CA GLU A 108 5.16 1.06 -15.44
C GLU A 108 5.96 0.22 -14.45
N GLU A 109 6.90 0.84 -13.75
CA GLU A 109 7.68 0.13 -12.73
C GLU A 109 6.77 -0.30 -11.58
N LEU A 110 5.84 0.54 -11.17
CA LEU A 110 4.88 0.20 -10.12
C LEU A 110 4.05 -1.03 -10.55
N LEU A 111 3.55 -1.03 -11.78
CA LEU A 111 2.76 -2.15 -12.29
C LEU A 111 3.58 -3.45 -12.30
N ILE A 112 4.84 -3.38 -12.70
CA ILE A 112 5.71 -4.56 -12.71
C ILE A 112 5.87 -5.13 -11.29
N ARG A 113 6.08 -4.26 -10.30
CA ARG A 113 6.23 -4.70 -8.92
C ARG A 113 4.92 -5.27 -8.36
N VAL A 114 3.80 -4.66 -8.69
CA VAL A 114 2.47 -5.19 -8.32
C VAL A 114 2.28 -6.57 -8.93
N ASP A 115 2.52 -6.70 -10.23
CA ASP A 115 2.34 -7.97 -10.92
C ASP A 115 3.20 -9.08 -10.32
N LYS A 116 4.44 -8.77 -9.97
CA LYS A 116 5.34 -9.76 -9.37
C LYS A 116 4.81 -10.29 -8.04
N LEU A 117 4.22 -9.43 -7.23
CA LEU A 117 3.69 -9.85 -5.94
C LEU A 117 2.40 -10.65 -6.08
N LEU A 118 1.58 -10.34 -7.08
CA LEU A 118 0.29 -10.99 -7.26
C LEU A 118 0.36 -12.28 -8.08
N VAL A 119 1.25 -12.35 -9.04
CA VAL A 119 1.38 -13.53 -9.92
C VAL A 119 2.08 -14.69 -9.23
N ARG A 120 2.81 -14.44 -8.16
CA ARG A 120 3.52 -15.49 -7.41
C ARG A 120 2.60 -16.45 -6.66
N GLN A 121 1.37 -16.13 -6.59
CA GLN A 121 0.40 -16.96 -5.87
C GLN A 121 -0.18 -18.09 -6.77
#